data_2356ccf9b905c515a02b1d39d34e4f60
#
_entry.id   2356ccf9b905c515a02b1d39d34e4f60
#
_cell.length_a   1.000
_cell.length_b   1.000
_cell.length_c   1.000
_cell.angle_alpha   90.00
_cell.angle_beta   90.00
_cell.angle_gamma   90.00
#
_symmetry.space_group_name_H-M   'P 1'
#
loop_
_entity.id
_entity.type
_entity.pdbx_description
1 polymer ?
#
loop_
_entity_poly.entity_id
_entity_poly.type
_entity_poly.pdbx_seq_one_letter_code
_entity_poly.pdbx_strand_id
1 'polypeptide(L)'
;ASIHFENASSGLYLCGYRTGKKGLKDADRRIFLGEFYLRNLPGVVERVFGDVYGAPKSSRRLQKMANVIATICRNFKRQDPNRYRRAIAHYEMDLAFLKSTFYDGRFDWPATEV
;
A
#
# COMPACT_ATOMS: atom_id res chain seq x y z
N ALA A 1 10.57 13.65 7.81
CA ALA A 1 10.90 12.57 8.73
C ALA A 1 9.69 11.71 9.04
N SER A 2 8.54 12.33 9.42
CA SER A 2 7.35 11.57 9.79
C SER A 2 6.80 10.71 8.65
N ILE A 3 6.86 11.22 7.42
CA ILE A 3 6.36 10.47 6.25
C ILE A 3 7.20 9.23 5.99
N HIS A 4 8.52 9.37 6.04
CA HIS A 4 9.39 8.22 5.88
C HIS A 4 9.15 7.20 6.99
N PHE A 5 8.95 7.67 8.19
CA PHE A 5 8.66 6.82 9.33
C PHE A 5 7.36 6.05 9.12
N GLU A 6 6.28 6.74 8.76
CA GLU A 6 4.99 6.09 8.52
C GLU A 6 5.06 5.06 7.41
N ASN A 7 5.70 5.40 6.30
CA ASN A 7 5.86 4.47 5.18
C ASN A 7 6.69 3.25 5.60
N ALA A 8 7.80 3.48 6.28
CA ALA A 8 8.64 2.38 6.78
C ALA A 8 7.87 1.50 7.77
N SER A 9 7.02 2.10 8.62
CA SER A 9 6.27 1.36 9.62
C SER A 9 5.05 0.64 9.06
N SER A 10 4.76 0.81 7.77
CA SER A 10 3.58 0.19 7.16
C SER A 10 3.71 -1.31 6.92
N GLY A 11 4.89 -1.85 6.95
CA GLY A 11 5.15 -3.24 6.56
C GLY A 11 5.33 -3.40 5.06
N LEU A 12 4.59 -2.65 4.24
CA LEU A 12 4.75 -2.69 2.79
C LEU A 12 6.15 -2.23 2.39
N TYR A 13 6.59 -1.10 2.90
CA TYR A 13 7.92 -0.58 2.62
C TYR A 13 9.01 -1.55 3.07
N LEU A 14 8.86 -2.13 4.27
CA LEU A 14 9.83 -3.08 4.80
C LEU A 14 9.95 -4.34 3.93
N CYS A 15 8.87 -4.73 3.26
CA CYS A 15 8.88 -5.89 2.36
C CYS A 15 9.38 -5.55 0.96
N GLY A 16 9.60 -4.27 0.65
CA GLY A 16 10.16 -3.88 -0.64
C GLY A 16 9.26 -3.03 -1.53
N TYR A 17 8.12 -2.57 -1.05
CA TYR A 17 7.22 -1.72 -1.84
C TYR A 17 7.86 -0.36 -2.07
N ARG A 18 8.04 0.01 -3.33
CA ARG A 18 8.68 1.27 -3.75
C ARG A 18 7.93 1.88 -4.91
N THR A 19 7.71 3.18 -4.84
CA THR A 19 7.02 3.96 -5.87
C THR A 19 7.89 5.14 -6.31
N GLY A 20 7.42 5.87 -7.33
CA GLY A 20 8.12 7.05 -7.82
C GLY A 20 9.24 6.72 -8.79
N LYS A 21 10.13 7.67 -8.98
CA LYS A 21 11.19 7.57 -10.00
C LYS A 21 12.13 6.38 -9.79
N LYS A 22 12.41 6.05 -8.53
CA LYS A 22 13.29 4.93 -8.17
C LYS A 22 12.51 3.72 -7.69
N GLY A 23 11.22 3.70 -7.98
CA GLY A 23 10.36 2.62 -7.53
C GLY A 23 10.39 1.42 -8.46
N LEU A 24 9.61 0.41 -8.07
CA LEU A 24 9.41 -0.77 -8.89
C LEU A 24 8.59 -0.44 -10.12
N LYS A 25 8.77 -1.22 -11.18
CA LYS A 25 7.93 -1.13 -12.37
C LYS A 25 6.49 -1.52 -12.02
N ASP A 26 5.53 -1.08 -12.84
CA ASP A 26 4.11 -1.34 -12.60
C ASP A 26 3.82 -2.83 -12.43
N ALA A 27 4.36 -3.67 -13.30
CA ALA A 27 4.15 -5.12 -13.21
C ALA A 27 4.72 -5.69 -11.92
N ASP A 28 5.90 -5.24 -11.51
CA ASP A 28 6.55 -5.71 -10.30
C ASP A 28 5.79 -5.27 -9.05
N ARG A 29 5.22 -4.06 -9.05
CA ARG A 29 4.39 -3.62 -7.94
C ARG A 29 3.13 -4.46 -7.81
N ARG A 30 2.49 -4.83 -8.93
CA ARG A 30 1.31 -5.71 -8.91
C ARG A 30 1.65 -7.08 -8.34
N ILE A 31 2.77 -7.65 -8.77
CA ILE A 31 3.24 -8.94 -8.23
C ILE A 31 3.47 -8.82 -6.72
N PHE A 32 4.17 -7.77 -6.30
CA PHE A 32 4.45 -7.55 -4.88
C PHE A 32 3.17 -7.45 -4.06
N LEU A 33 2.22 -6.63 -4.51
CA LEU A 33 0.97 -6.42 -3.78
C LEU A 33 0.12 -7.69 -3.73
N GLY A 34 0.08 -8.45 -4.82
CA GLY A 34 -0.59 -9.75 -4.83
C GLY A 34 0.02 -10.72 -3.83
N GLU A 35 1.34 -10.82 -3.80
CA GLU A 35 2.03 -11.68 -2.83
C GLU A 35 1.78 -11.23 -1.40
N PHE A 36 1.84 -9.94 -1.13
CA PHE A 36 1.60 -9.39 0.20
C PHE A 36 0.19 -9.72 0.69
N TYR A 37 -0.80 -9.66 -0.19
CA TYR A 37 -2.18 -9.98 0.18
C TYR A 37 -2.39 -11.48 0.36
N LEU A 38 -1.83 -12.30 -0.52
CA LEU A 38 -2.15 -13.73 -0.62
C LEU A 38 -1.32 -14.62 0.30
N ARG A 39 -0.12 -14.18 0.72
CA ARG A 39 0.84 -15.04 1.40
C ARG A 39 1.10 -14.61 2.83
N ASN A 40 1.72 -15.50 3.59
CA ASN A 40 2.20 -15.19 4.93
C ASN A 40 3.28 -14.11 4.86
N LEU A 41 3.25 -13.20 5.84
CA LEU A 41 4.27 -12.16 5.94
C LEU A 41 5.60 -12.76 6.40
N PRO A 42 6.74 -12.19 5.98
CA PRO A 42 8.05 -12.58 6.51
C PRO A 42 8.08 -12.48 8.03
N GLY A 43 8.89 -13.32 8.68
CA GLY A 43 8.87 -13.46 10.13
C GLY A 43 8.99 -12.16 10.91
N VAL A 44 9.91 -11.26 10.51
CA VAL A 44 10.08 -9.96 11.18
C VAL A 44 8.82 -9.11 11.03
N VAL A 45 8.27 -9.05 9.83
CA VAL A 45 7.07 -8.25 9.53
C VAL A 45 5.86 -8.84 10.26
N GLU A 46 5.74 -10.16 10.30
CA GLU A 46 4.66 -10.82 11.02
C GLU A 46 4.69 -10.47 12.50
N ARG A 47 5.84 -10.49 13.13
CA ARG A 47 5.95 -10.15 14.54
C ARG A 47 5.52 -8.73 14.87
N VAL A 48 5.81 -7.80 13.98
CA VAL A 48 5.53 -6.37 14.22
C VAL A 48 4.13 -5.99 13.73
N PHE A 49 3.71 -6.51 12.56
CA PHE A 49 2.52 -6.04 11.85
C PHE A 49 1.45 -7.11 11.67
N GLY A 50 1.70 -8.36 12.09
CA GLY A 50 0.76 -9.46 11.84
C GLY A 50 -0.63 -9.20 12.36
N ASP A 51 -0.73 -8.66 13.58
CA ASP A 51 -2.03 -8.37 14.20
C ASP A 51 -2.78 -7.29 13.42
N VAL A 52 -2.06 -6.32 12.87
CA VAL A 52 -2.66 -5.21 12.14
C VAL A 52 -3.18 -5.65 10.78
N TYR A 53 -2.39 -6.46 10.05
CA TYR A 53 -2.76 -6.91 8.72
C TYR A 53 -3.67 -8.14 8.73
N GLY A 54 -3.69 -8.89 9.82
CA GLY A 54 -4.51 -10.09 9.89
C GLY A 54 -4.03 -11.20 8.95
N ALA A 55 -4.90 -12.18 8.73
CA ALA A 55 -4.57 -13.38 7.96
C ALA A 55 -4.42 -13.08 6.46
N PRO A 56 -3.66 -13.90 5.73
CA PRO A 56 -3.64 -13.83 4.27
C PRO A 56 -5.04 -13.93 3.67
N LYS A 57 -5.29 -13.21 2.60
CA LYS A 57 -6.55 -13.20 1.85
C LYS A 57 -7.74 -12.65 2.63
N SER A 58 -7.54 -12.08 3.81
CA SER A 58 -8.63 -11.55 4.60
C SER A 58 -9.00 -10.14 4.16
N SER A 59 -10.28 -9.77 4.42
CA SER A 59 -10.73 -8.39 4.21
C SER A 59 -9.94 -7.41 5.04
N ARG A 60 -9.56 -7.81 6.25
CA ARG A 60 -8.75 -7.00 7.15
C ARG A 60 -7.41 -6.65 6.51
N ARG A 61 -6.74 -7.63 5.89
CA ARG A 61 -5.46 -7.38 5.22
C ARG A 61 -5.63 -6.40 4.07
N LEU A 62 -6.61 -6.63 3.21
CA LEU A 62 -6.86 -5.75 2.09
C LEU A 62 -7.19 -4.33 2.55
N GLN A 63 -8.04 -4.20 3.56
CA GLN A 63 -8.40 -2.90 4.11
C GLN A 63 -7.17 -2.16 4.63
N LYS A 64 -6.31 -2.84 5.38
CA LYS A 64 -5.10 -2.20 5.91
C LYS A 64 -4.15 -1.79 4.79
N MET A 65 -3.92 -2.65 3.81
CA MET A 65 -3.09 -2.32 2.66
C MET A 65 -3.62 -1.10 1.92
N ALA A 66 -4.90 -1.09 1.60
CA ALA A 66 -5.52 0.01 0.88
C ALA A 66 -5.49 1.31 1.69
N ASN A 67 -5.77 1.25 2.99
CA ASN A 67 -5.73 2.43 3.84
C ASN A 67 -4.33 3.02 3.96
N VAL A 68 -3.31 2.19 4.07
CA VAL A 68 -1.92 2.65 4.10
C VAL A 68 -1.56 3.38 2.81
N ILE A 69 -1.84 2.77 1.67
CA ILE A 69 -1.51 3.36 0.37
C ILE A 69 -2.28 4.66 0.16
N ALA A 70 -3.58 4.68 0.47
CA ALA A 70 -4.40 5.87 0.31
C ALA A 70 -3.92 7.01 1.22
N THR A 71 -3.53 6.69 2.45
CA THR A 71 -3.04 7.70 3.40
C THR A 71 -1.75 8.34 2.89
N ILE A 72 -0.81 7.54 2.43
CA ILE A 72 0.46 8.05 1.89
C ILE A 72 0.18 8.91 0.64
N CYS A 73 -0.71 8.44 -0.22
CA CYS A 73 -1.10 9.16 -1.43
C CYS A 73 -1.65 10.56 -1.09
N ARG A 74 -2.59 10.62 -0.16
CA ARG A 74 -3.16 11.90 0.28
C ARG A 74 -2.10 12.82 0.88
N ASN A 75 -1.21 12.27 1.69
CA ASN A 75 -0.13 13.05 2.30
C ASN A 75 0.78 13.68 1.24
N PHE A 76 1.16 12.92 0.22
CA PHE A 76 1.99 13.44 -0.86
C PHE A 76 1.26 14.51 -1.67
N LYS A 77 -0.03 14.33 -1.92
CA LYS A 77 -0.83 15.35 -2.61
C LYS A 77 -0.90 16.67 -1.83
N ARG A 78 -0.97 16.59 -0.49
CA ARG A 78 -1.01 17.79 0.35
C ARG A 78 0.34 18.48 0.41
N GLN A 79 1.43 17.71 0.39
CA GLN A 79 2.77 18.27 0.49
C GLN A 79 3.22 18.99 -0.78
N ASP A 80 3.24 18.27 -1.89
CA ASP A 80 3.72 18.81 -3.16
C ASP A 80 3.30 17.89 -4.29
N PRO A 81 2.10 18.09 -4.86
CA PRO A 81 1.59 17.17 -5.89
C PRO A 81 2.44 17.15 -7.15
N ASN A 82 3.14 18.22 -7.47
CA ASN A 82 4.01 18.26 -8.66
C ASN A 82 5.28 17.45 -8.44
N ARG A 83 5.91 17.63 -7.30
CA ARG A 83 7.14 16.91 -6.95
C ARG A 83 6.91 15.40 -6.88
N TYR A 84 5.81 15.00 -6.28
CA TYR A 84 5.49 13.59 -6.06
C TYR A 84 4.53 13.01 -7.09
N ARG A 85 4.39 13.67 -8.23
CA ARG A 85 3.43 13.29 -9.27
C ARG A 85 3.52 11.81 -9.66
N ARG A 86 4.73 11.29 -9.87
CA ARG A 86 4.90 9.90 -10.28
C ARG A 86 4.54 8.92 -9.17
N ALA A 87 4.95 9.20 -7.94
CA ALA A 87 4.59 8.34 -6.81
C ALA A 87 3.08 8.33 -6.58
N ILE A 88 2.44 9.50 -6.68
CA ILE A 88 0.98 9.62 -6.54
C ILE A 88 0.28 8.77 -7.60
N ALA A 89 0.72 8.86 -8.85
CA ALA A 89 0.16 8.05 -9.93
C ALA A 89 0.31 6.56 -9.65
N HIS A 90 1.46 6.14 -9.14
CA HIS A 90 1.69 4.74 -8.77
C HIS A 90 0.74 4.28 -7.67
N TYR A 91 0.54 5.08 -6.63
CA TYR A 91 -0.40 4.73 -5.56
C TYR A 91 -1.83 4.60 -6.08
N GLU A 92 -2.25 5.50 -6.97
CA GLU A 92 -3.58 5.44 -7.59
C GLU A 92 -3.75 4.17 -8.43
N MET A 93 -2.74 3.84 -9.23
CA MET A 93 -2.75 2.62 -10.04
C MET A 93 -2.80 1.37 -9.18
N ASP A 94 -2.03 1.36 -8.11
CA ASP A 94 -1.94 0.21 -7.22
C ASP A 94 -3.23 -0.01 -6.44
N LEU A 95 -3.88 1.08 -6.01
CA LEU A 95 -5.19 0.99 -5.38
C LEU A 95 -6.24 0.46 -6.36
N ALA A 96 -6.22 0.93 -7.61
CA ALA A 96 -7.14 0.43 -8.64
C ALA A 96 -6.92 -1.06 -8.90
N PHE A 97 -5.67 -1.50 -8.93
CA PHE A 97 -5.34 -2.92 -9.08
C PHE A 97 -5.89 -3.76 -7.93
N LEU A 98 -5.65 -3.34 -6.69
CA LEU A 98 -6.14 -4.05 -5.52
C LEU A 98 -7.66 -4.12 -5.51
N LYS A 99 -8.31 -3.01 -5.84
CA LYS A 99 -9.77 -2.94 -5.86
C LYS A 99 -10.34 -3.88 -6.91
N SER A 100 -9.84 -3.82 -8.13
CA SER A 100 -10.37 -4.64 -9.23
C SER A 100 -10.07 -6.12 -9.07
N THR A 101 -9.02 -6.46 -8.34
CA THR A 101 -8.56 -7.86 -8.23
C THR A 101 -9.12 -8.56 -7.00
N PHE A 102 -9.19 -7.87 -5.85
CA PHE A 102 -9.47 -8.53 -4.57
C PHE A 102 -10.66 -7.98 -3.81
N TYR A 103 -11.12 -6.76 -4.10
CA TYR A 103 -12.14 -6.11 -3.28
C TYR A 103 -13.54 -6.69 -3.57
N ASP A 104 -14.24 -7.04 -2.51
CA ASP A 104 -15.58 -7.63 -2.59
C ASP A 104 -16.67 -6.81 -1.86
N GLY A 105 -16.36 -5.58 -1.48
CA GLY A 105 -17.35 -4.68 -0.89
C GLY A 105 -17.54 -4.80 0.62
N ARG A 106 -16.69 -5.56 1.31
CA ARG A 106 -16.85 -5.80 2.76
C ARG A 106 -16.44 -4.63 3.65
N PHE A 107 -15.84 -3.62 3.08
CA PHE A 107 -15.48 -2.39 3.79
C PHE A 107 -15.51 -1.23 2.81
N ASP A 108 -15.53 0.01 3.34
CA ASP A 108 -15.51 1.20 2.48
C ASP A 108 -14.12 1.38 1.89
N TRP A 109 -14.03 1.45 0.57
CA TRP A 109 -12.77 1.66 -0.12
C TRP A 109 -12.25 3.07 0.16
N PRO A 110 -10.98 3.23 0.57
CA PRO A 110 -10.48 4.55 0.94
C PRO A 110 -10.37 5.48 -0.25
N ALA A 111 -10.70 6.75 -0.02
CA ALA A 111 -10.57 7.80 -1.02
C ALA A 111 -9.16 8.37 -1.03
N THR A 112 -8.75 8.93 -2.17
CA THR A 112 -7.45 9.57 -2.34
C THR A 112 -7.56 11.07 -2.62
N GLU A 113 -8.75 11.62 -2.70
CA GLU A 113 -8.97 13.05 -2.88
C GLU A 113 -8.56 13.83 -1.63
N VAL A 114 -8.03 15.02 -1.84
CA VAL A 114 -7.63 15.91 -0.75
C VAL A 114 -8.30 17.26 -0.85
#